data_4b7b79fa5d669edabdf2cf882630feb8
#
_entry.id   4b7b79fa5d669edabdf2cf882630feb8
#
_cell.length_a   1.000
_cell.length_b   1.000
_cell.length_c   1.000
_cell.angle_alpha   90.00
_cell.angle_beta   90.00
_cell.angle_gamma   90.00
#
_symmetry.space_group_name_H-M   'P 1'
#
loop_
_entity.id
_entity.type
_entity.pdbx_description
1 polymer ?
#
loop_
_entity_poly.entity_id
_entity_poly.type
_entity_poly.pdbx_seq_one_letter_code
_entity_poly.pdbx_strand_id
1 'polypeptide(L)'
;MSWLLLGAVIGLSLVVAYKAWRRWVVPWRAVEGLIGHIARGEKPPTFLVNGGAEPRRVGLALEDLFNRHQHLSRQISDRVSDAQTIFTALHDGLLVVDAGHRLTLANRSFQQLFSPKDGFLGRPLLEVIRDPALDRLVAETLQGNGTQRGELTVPDLEMNSPRRMQISAVAVKNERHETTGAVVLFHDITQLKQADEIRRDFVANVSHELRTPLSILSGYIETLLDDPDTSPEELARILEVMKRHSDRLGVLVDDLLILAQLESTNPNLHFSEVRLSELFAAIVRDWARKFSEKKLSVDVTIAPELPLVRADETRLHEILYNLLDNALKYSHAGGRIRLQAQQRGDQIVLSVSDTGVGISEADLPRIFERFYRTDKARSRELGGTGLGLSIVKHIAQMHGGSVEAESEPGRGTTIRVLLPVSGAGARTPVTET
;
A
#
# COMPACT_ATOMS: atom_id res chain seq x y z
N MET A 1 -87.80 64.26 10.58
CA MET A 1 -87.32 63.68 9.34
C MET A 1 -85.82 63.89 9.09
N SER A 2 -85.22 65.01 9.52
CA SER A 2 -83.73 65.28 9.31
C SER A 2 -82.77 64.42 10.06
N TRP A 3 -83.07 63.93 11.27
CA TRP A 3 -82.18 63.07 12.05
C TRP A 3 -82.07 61.63 11.51
N LEU A 4 -83.13 61.12 10.89
CA LEU A 4 -83.10 59.77 10.24
C LEU A 4 -82.31 59.80 8.95
N LEU A 5 -82.36 60.87 8.19
CA LEU A 5 -81.56 61.08 7.00
C LEU A 5 -80.06 61.23 7.34
N LEU A 6 -79.72 61.94 8.41
CA LEU A 6 -78.36 62.12 8.89
C LEU A 6 -77.75 60.74 9.35
N GLY A 7 -78.54 59.97 10.10
CA GLY A 7 -78.16 58.62 10.53
C GLY A 7 -77.89 57.65 9.35
N ALA A 8 -78.72 57.69 8.30
CA ALA A 8 -78.59 56.94 7.10
C ALA A 8 -77.33 57.31 6.30
N VAL A 9 -76.97 58.58 6.20
CA VAL A 9 -75.80 59.12 5.54
C VAL A 9 -74.51 58.67 6.29
N ILE A 10 -74.52 58.82 7.64
CA ILE A 10 -73.41 58.36 8.49
C ILE A 10 -73.24 56.83 8.39
N GLY A 11 -74.29 56.03 8.42
CA GLY A 11 -74.25 54.57 8.25
C GLY A 11 -73.71 54.16 6.88
N LEU A 12 -74.16 54.86 5.80
CA LEU A 12 -73.64 54.59 4.45
C LEU A 12 -72.15 54.96 4.33
N SER A 13 -71.72 56.07 4.90
CA SER A 13 -70.32 56.51 4.91
C SER A 13 -69.47 55.55 5.67
N LEU A 14 -69.90 55.01 6.82
CA LEU A 14 -69.19 53.97 7.57
C LEU A 14 -69.05 52.65 6.78
N VAL A 15 -70.12 52.25 6.07
CA VAL A 15 -70.06 51.03 5.22
C VAL A 15 -69.10 51.22 4.03
N VAL A 16 -69.12 52.40 3.40
CA VAL A 16 -68.19 52.72 2.31
C VAL A 16 -66.73 52.74 2.80
N ALA A 17 -66.50 53.44 3.94
CA ALA A 17 -65.17 53.48 4.58
C ALA A 17 -64.68 52.08 4.97
N TYR A 18 -65.54 51.24 5.56
CA TYR A 18 -65.22 49.85 5.89
C TYR A 18 -64.89 49.02 4.64
N LYS A 19 -65.71 49.16 3.57
CA LYS A 19 -65.45 48.47 2.29
C LYS A 19 -64.15 48.95 1.65
N ALA A 20 -63.84 50.25 1.66
CA ALA A 20 -62.62 50.81 1.16
C ALA A 20 -61.43 50.35 1.98
N TRP A 21 -61.49 50.37 3.32
CA TRP A 21 -60.48 49.90 4.21
C TRP A 21 -60.15 48.36 3.99
N ARG A 22 -61.22 47.54 3.90
CA ARG A 22 -61.13 46.14 3.63
C ARG A 22 -60.52 45.80 2.24
N ARG A 23 -60.85 46.71 1.24
CA ARG A 23 -60.37 46.50 -0.15
C ARG A 23 -58.97 47.05 -0.39
N TRP A 24 -58.52 48.08 0.34
CA TRP A 24 -57.26 48.76 0.08
C TRP A 24 -56.22 48.57 1.20
N VAL A 25 -56.60 48.62 2.46
CA VAL A 25 -55.60 48.57 3.56
C VAL A 25 -55.27 47.16 4.00
N VAL A 26 -56.28 46.31 4.19
CA VAL A 26 -56.09 44.94 4.70
C VAL A 26 -55.13 44.10 3.81
N PRO A 27 -55.24 44.10 2.45
CA PRO A 27 -54.37 43.37 1.60
C PRO A 27 -52.88 43.80 1.68
N TRP A 28 -52.64 45.12 1.80
CA TRP A 28 -51.30 45.66 1.93
C TRP A 28 -50.59 45.29 3.27
N ARG A 29 -51.39 45.28 4.37
CA ARG A 29 -50.90 44.78 5.67
C ARG A 29 -50.59 43.33 5.60
N ALA A 30 -51.32 42.55 4.83
CA ALA A 30 -50.96 41.15 4.61
C ALA A 30 -49.60 40.99 3.85
N VAL A 31 -49.37 41.84 2.83
CA VAL A 31 -48.07 41.89 2.12
C VAL A 31 -46.94 42.29 3.06
N GLU A 32 -47.16 43.29 3.92
CA GLU A 32 -46.18 43.72 4.92
C GLU A 32 -45.84 42.56 5.90
N GLY A 33 -46.85 41.80 6.35
CA GLY A 33 -46.66 40.59 7.14
C GLY A 33 -45.84 39.53 6.43
N LEU A 34 -46.07 39.30 5.12
CA LEU A 34 -45.28 38.38 4.31
C LEU A 34 -43.81 38.80 4.26
N ILE A 35 -43.52 40.06 4.00
CA ILE A 35 -42.16 40.61 3.99
C ILE A 35 -41.49 40.41 5.36
N GLY A 36 -42.23 40.64 6.45
CA GLY A 36 -41.73 40.43 7.81
C GLY A 36 -41.36 38.99 8.11
N HIS A 37 -42.11 38.00 7.64
CA HIS A 37 -41.74 36.58 7.74
C HIS A 37 -40.50 36.25 6.91
N ILE A 38 -40.47 36.69 5.67
CA ILE A 38 -39.32 36.47 4.77
C ILE A 38 -38.04 37.09 5.33
N ALA A 39 -38.12 38.32 5.86
CA ALA A 39 -36.97 39.00 6.46
C ALA A 39 -36.40 38.27 7.70
N ARG A 40 -37.22 37.51 8.43
CA ARG A 40 -36.77 36.63 9.52
C ARG A 40 -36.31 35.26 9.08
N GLY A 41 -36.31 34.96 7.75
CA GLY A 41 -35.97 33.65 7.21
C GLY A 41 -37.05 32.58 7.39
N GLU A 42 -38.25 32.98 7.81
CA GLU A 42 -39.38 32.08 8.04
C GLU A 42 -40.23 31.93 6.77
N LYS A 43 -40.70 30.71 6.49
CA LYS A 43 -41.65 30.50 5.41
C LYS A 43 -43.02 31.01 5.81
N PRO A 44 -43.64 32.00 5.08
CA PRO A 44 -44.98 32.44 5.37
C PRO A 44 -45.98 31.30 5.24
N PRO A 45 -47.06 31.29 6.05
CA PRO A 45 -48.09 30.24 6.00
C PRO A 45 -48.84 30.21 4.66
N THR A 46 -48.96 31.35 3.99
CA THR A 46 -49.54 31.49 2.65
C THR A 46 -48.96 32.71 1.97
N PHE A 47 -48.76 32.66 0.66
CA PHE A 47 -48.40 33.81 -0.18
C PHE A 47 -49.61 34.42 -0.88
N LEU A 48 -50.80 33.78 -0.75
CA LEU A 48 -52.04 34.26 -1.33
C LEU A 48 -52.58 35.44 -0.51
N VAL A 49 -52.52 36.62 -1.10
CA VAL A 49 -53.11 37.84 -0.54
C VAL A 49 -54.52 38.06 -1.11
N ASN A 50 -55.54 38.04 -0.24
CA ASN A 50 -56.89 38.29 -0.62
C ASN A 50 -57.10 39.79 -0.80
N GLY A 51 -57.36 40.24 -2.03
CA GLY A 51 -57.55 41.68 -2.32
C GLY A 51 -57.57 41.97 -3.81
N GLY A 52 -57.30 43.25 -4.18
CA GLY A 52 -57.19 43.66 -5.57
C GLY A 52 -56.07 42.98 -6.34
N ALA A 53 -55.97 43.19 -7.66
CA ALA A 53 -55.00 42.55 -8.54
C ALA A 53 -53.54 42.85 -8.13
N GLU A 54 -53.22 44.03 -7.68
CA GLU A 54 -51.88 44.47 -7.32
C GLU A 54 -51.32 43.77 -6.10
N PRO A 55 -51.96 43.75 -4.89
CA PRO A 55 -51.45 43.01 -3.75
C PRO A 55 -51.27 41.52 -4.03
N ARG A 56 -52.12 40.90 -4.85
CA ARG A 56 -52.03 39.50 -5.25
C ARG A 56 -50.80 39.26 -6.14
N ARG A 57 -50.50 40.15 -7.10
CA ARG A 57 -49.28 40.07 -7.92
C ARG A 57 -48.02 40.16 -7.07
N VAL A 58 -48.01 41.07 -6.07
CA VAL A 58 -46.89 41.21 -5.15
C VAL A 58 -46.70 39.95 -4.32
N GLY A 59 -47.77 39.35 -3.80
CA GLY A 59 -47.68 38.09 -3.04
C GLY A 59 -47.08 36.94 -3.88
N LEU A 60 -47.52 36.76 -5.13
CA LEU A 60 -46.96 35.75 -6.05
C LEU A 60 -45.50 36.06 -6.42
N ALA A 61 -45.12 37.31 -6.61
CA ALA A 61 -43.75 37.71 -6.88
C ALA A 61 -42.81 37.40 -5.67
N LEU A 62 -43.32 37.65 -4.44
CA LEU A 62 -42.58 37.27 -3.22
C LEU A 62 -42.43 35.75 -3.06
N GLU A 63 -43.45 34.97 -3.45
CA GLU A 63 -43.39 33.52 -3.49
C GLU A 63 -42.28 33.02 -4.45
N ASP A 64 -42.26 33.55 -5.66
CA ASP A 64 -41.24 33.19 -6.66
C ASP A 64 -39.83 33.55 -6.18
N LEU A 65 -39.63 34.75 -5.64
CA LEU A 65 -38.34 35.16 -5.06
C LEU A 65 -37.92 34.29 -3.88
N PHE A 66 -38.83 33.96 -2.96
CA PHE A 66 -38.56 33.11 -1.81
C PHE A 66 -38.17 31.72 -2.25
N ASN A 67 -38.90 31.13 -3.20
CA ASN A 67 -38.59 29.80 -3.74
C ASN A 67 -37.23 29.77 -4.46
N ARG A 68 -36.91 30.78 -5.27
CA ARG A 68 -35.60 30.92 -5.92
C ARG A 68 -34.50 31.07 -4.89
N HIS A 69 -34.67 31.88 -3.88
CA HIS A 69 -33.68 32.05 -2.81
C HIS A 69 -33.44 30.72 -2.04
N GLN A 70 -34.50 30.01 -1.69
CA GLN A 70 -34.38 28.69 -1.05
C GLN A 70 -33.69 27.68 -1.94
N HIS A 71 -34.02 27.66 -3.23
CA HIS A 71 -33.37 26.75 -4.19
C HIS A 71 -31.88 27.03 -4.29
N LEU A 72 -31.46 28.28 -4.43
CA LEU A 72 -30.05 28.69 -4.48
C LEU A 72 -29.32 28.34 -3.17
N SER A 73 -29.94 28.61 -2.03
CA SER A 73 -29.36 28.29 -0.72
C SER A 73 -29.14 26.80 -0.55
N ARG A 74 -30.09 25.95 -0.98
CA ARG A 74 -29.93 24.49 -0.99
C ARG A 74 -28.82 24.06 -1.93
N GLN A 75 -28.78 24.56 -3.15
CA GLN A 75 -27.73 24.23 -4.11
C GLN A 75 -26.34 24.58 -3.59
N ILE A 76 -26.19 25.71 -2.91
CA ILE A 76 -24.91 26.10 -2.29
C ILE A 76 -24.58 25.15 -1.14
N SER A 77 -25.56 24.84 -0.27
CA SER A 77 -25.34 23.89 0.84
C SER A 77 -24.95 22.50 0.36
N ASP A 78 -25.66 21.99 -0.66
CA ASP A 78 -25.38 20.68 -1.25
C ASP A 78 -23.95 20.64 -1.86
N ARG A 79 -23.59 21.67 -2.63
CA ARG A 79 -22.22 21.77 -3.20
C ARG A 79 -21.13 21.86 -2.13
N VAL A 80 -21.35 22.59 -1.04
CA VAL A 80 -20.42 22.67 0.08
C VAL A 80 -20.31 21.33 0.79
N SER A 81 -21.43 20.64 1.01
CA SER A 81 -21.45 19.29 1.60
C SER A 81 -20.73 18.28 0.72
N ASP A 82 -20.97 18.28 -0.59
CA ASP A 82 -20.30 17.41 -1.54
C ASP A 82 -18.78 17.66 -1.55
N ALA A 83 -18.36 18.92 -1.62
CA ALA A 83 -16.95 19.30 -1.55
C ALA A 83 -16.29 18.84 -0.24
N GLN A 84 -17.00 18.97 0.88
CA GLN A 84 -16.54 18.58 2.20
C GLN A 84 -16.42 17.06 2.33
N THR A 85 -17.34 16.32 1.70
CA THR A 85 -17.31 14.86 1.64
C THR A 85 -16.09 14.37 0.83
N ILE A 86 -15.87 14.94 -0.36
CA ILE A 86 -14.71 14.64 -1.19
C ILE A 86 -13.41 14.95 -0.43
N PHE A 87 -13.34 16.12 0.21
CA PHE A 87 -12.19 16.56 0.97
C PHE A 87 -11.81 15.60 2.12
N THR A 88 -12.82 15.04 2.81
CA THR A 88 -12.62 14.09 3.90
C THR A 88 -12.36 12.66 3.43
N ALA A 89 -12.89 12.27 2.27
CA ALA A 89 -12.72 10.94 1.70
C ALA A 89 -11.39 10.74 0.98
N LEU A 90 -10.66 11.82 0.65
CA LEU A 90 -9.34 11.73 0.05
C LEU A 90 -8.35 11.04 1.00
N HIS A 91 -7.75 9.95 0.54
CA HIS A 91 -6.70 9.23 1.26
C HIS A 91 -5.38 10.01 1.27
N ASP A 92 -5.17 10.86 0.28
CA ASP A 92 -4.03 11.74 0.20
C ASP A 92 -4.13 12.88 1.20
N GLY A 93 -3.01 13.27 1.81
CA GLY A 93 -2.97 14.45 2.66
C GLY A 93 -3.17 15.71 1.83
N LEU A 94 -4.14 16.56 2.20
CA LEU A 94 -4.40 17.82 1.53
C LEU A 94 -4.28 18.98 2.50
N LEU A 95 -3.54 19.99 2.09
CA LEU A 95 -3.26 21.20 2.83
C LEU A 95 -3.50 22.41 1.93
N VAL A 96 -4.09 23.47 2.48
CA VAL A 96 -4.22 24.78 1.81
C VAL A 96 -3.47 25.82 2.62
N VAL A 97 -2.65 26.61 1.93
CA VAL A 97 -1.93 27.74 2.52
C VAL A 97 -2.39 29.06 1.85
N ASP A 98 -2.33 30.14 2.60
CA ASP A 98 -2.53 31.51 2.07
C ASP A 98 -1.26 32.05 1.38
N ALA A 99 -1.34 33.26 0.84
CA ALA A 99 -0.21 33.96 0.22
C ALA A 99 0.96 34.24 1.20
N GLY A 100 0.73 34.17 2.51
CA GLY A 100 1.73 34.32 3.56
C GLY A 100 2.28 33.01 4.09
N HIS A 101 2.09 31.89 3.36
CA HIS A 101 2.49 30.52 3.74
C HIS A 101 1.85 30.02 5.06
N ARG A 102 0.69 30.55 5.45
CA ARG A 102 -0.01 30.09 6.65
C ARG A 102 -1.06 29.04 6.28
N LEU A 103 -1.19 28.04 7.12
CA LEU A 103 -2.15 26.97 6.94
C LEU A 103 -3.57 27.50 7.15
N THR A 104 -4.41 27.38 6.13
CA THR A 104 -5.82 27.78 6.19
C THR A 104 -6.76 26.60 6.29
N LEU A 105 -6.39 25.47 5.71
CA LEU A 105 -7.24 24.27 5.69
C LEU A 105 -6.38 23.02 5.56
N ALA A 106 -6.77 21.93 6.23
CA ALA A 106 -6.13 20.63 6.11
C ALA A 106 -7.16 19.51 6.29
N ASN A 107 -7.08 18.46 5.48
CA ASN A 107 -7.97 17.32 5.59
C ASN A 107 -7.54 16.34 6.70
N ARG A 108 -8.38 15.34 6.96
CA ARG A 108 -8.11 14.32 7.98
C ARG A 108 -6.85 13.53 7.69
N SER A 109 -6.60 13.16 6.42
CA SER A 109 -5.43 12.39 6.01
C SER A 109 -4.13 13.15 6.29
N PHE A 110 -4.09 14.46 6.02
CA PHE A 110 -2.95 15.30 6.40
C PHE A 110 -2.69 15.26 7.91
N GLN A 111 -3.75 15.38 8.72
CA GLN A 111 -3.61 15.35 10.18
C GLN A 111 -3.10 13.99 10.68
N GLN A 112 -3.50 12.89 10.07
CA GLN A 112 -2.99 11.56 10.39
C GLN A 112 -1.53 11.36 9.97
N LEU A 113 -1.12 11.89 8.81
CA LEU A 113 0.24 11.77 8.30
C LEU A 113 1.28 12.56 9.12
N PHE A 114 0.92 13.77 9.51
CA PHE A 114 1.86 14.70 10.15
C PHE A 114 1.62 14.87 11.66
N SER A 115 0.50 14.37 12.19
CA SER A 115 0.10 14.49 13.60
C SER A 115 0.39 15.88 14.18
N PRO A 116 -0.06 16.97 13.52
CA PRO A 116 0.25 18.31 13.94
C PRO A 116 -0.37 18.58 15.30
N LYS A 117 0.30 19.39 16.13
CA LYS A 117 -0.24 19.82 17.42
C LYS A 117 -1.52 20.61 17.20
N ASP A 118 -2.44 20.55 18.16
CA ASP A 118 -3.67 21.32 18.15
C ASP A 118 -3.41 22.81 17.87
N GLY A 119 -4.31 23.44 17.10
CA GLY A 119 -4.20 24.84 16.71
C GLY A 119 -3.13 25.12 15.65
N PHE A 120 -2.85 24.18 14.76
CA PHE A 120 -1.90 24.36 13.65
C PHE A 120 -2.44 25.29 12.55
N LEU A 121 -3.75 25.47 12.42
CA LEU A 121 -4.33 26.42 11.46
C LEU A 121 -3.93 27.85 11.79
N GLY A 122 -3.61 28.64 10.76
CA GLY A 122 -3.08 29.99 10.86
C GLY A 122 -1.57 30.07 11.17
N ARG A 123 -0.89 28.96 11.44
CA ARG A 123 0.55 28.94 11.64
C ARG A 123 1.31 28.86 10.31
N PRO A 124 2.56 29.35 10.26
CA PRO A 124 3.43 29.18 9.10
C PRO A 124 3.66 27.69 8.78
N LEU A 125 3.71 27.36 7.48
CA LEU A 125 3.96 25.99 7.00
C LEU A 125 5.24 25.39 7.61
N LEU A 126 6.34 26.16 7.61
CA LEU A 126 7.63 25.73 8.13
C LEU A 126 7.63 25.43 9.64
N GLU A 127 6.70 26.00 10.41
CA GLU A 127 6.56 25.70 11.83
C GLU A 127 5.87 24.36 12.06
N VAL A 128 4.93 24.00 11.18
CA VAL A 128 4.14 22.76 11.28
C VAL A 128 4.87 21.60 10.62
N ILE A 129 5.36 21.81 9.41
CA ILE A 129 6.18 20.84 8.66
C ILE A 129 7.58 21.45 8.53
N ARG A 130 8.51 20.96 9.34
CA ARG A 130 9.87 21.51 9.44
C ARG A 130 10.74 21.10 8.26
N ASP A 131 10.26 21.33 7.05
CA ASP A 131 10.98 21.03 5.81
C ASP A 131 11.13 22.29 4.93
N PRO A 132 12.36 22.80 4.79
CA PRO A 132 12.63 23.99 3.97
C PRO A 132 12.43 23.75 2.47
N ALA A 133 12.48 22.49 1.98
CA ALA A 133 12.27 22.21 0.58
C ALA A 133 10.79 22.33 0.21
N LEU A 134 9.90 21.88 1.10
CA LEU A 134 8.46 22.07 0.97
C LEU A 134 8.10 23.56 0.98
N ASP A 135 8.66 24.34 1.89
CA ASP A 135 8.37 25.78 1.97
C ASP A 135 8.81 26.52 0.71
N ARG A 136 9.98 26.17 0.15
CA ARG A 136 10.44 26.67 -1.15
C ARG A 136 9.50 26.31 -2.29
N LEU A 137 9.08 25.05 -2.35
CA LEU A 137 8.15 24.56 -3.38
C LEU A 137 6.83 25.34 -3.35
N VAL A 138 6.30 25.62 -2.15
CA VAL A 138 5.11 26.45 -1.98
C VAL A 138 5.38 27.89 -2.40
N ALA A 139 6.54 28.49 -2.05
CA ALA A 139 6.91 29.83 -2.45
C ALA A 139 6.97 29.97 -3.99
N GLU A 140 7.60 29.02 -4.69
CA GLU A 140 7.66 28.97 -6.15
C GLU A 140 6.27 28.84 -6.78
N THR A 141 5.39 28.05 -6.17
CA THR A 141 4.00 27.88 -6.60
C THR A 141 3.23 29.21 -6.48
N LEU A 142 3.38 29.93 -5.37
CA LEU A 142 2.74 31.22 -5.13
C LEU A 142 3.20 32.33 -6.08
N GLN A 143 4.45 32.25 -6.57
CA GLN A 143 4.98 33.15 -7.58
C GLN A 143 4.42 32.90 -9.00
N GLY A 144 3.53 31.92 -9.15
CA GLY A 144 2.81 31.69 -10.40
C GLY A 144 3.52 30.74 -11.40
N ASN A 145 4.52 29.99 -10.95
CA ASN A 145 5.29 29.05 -11.78
C ASN A 145 4.54 27.75 -12.12
N GLY A 146 3.21 27.74 -12.09
CA GLY A 146 2.39 26.57 -12.43
C GLY A 146 2.34 25.54 -11.30
N THR A 147 2.16 24.27 -11.67
CA THR A 147 2.15 23.16 -10.71
C THR A 147 3.59 22.76 -10.39
N GLN A 148 3.97 22.84 -9.12
CA GLN A 148 5.26 22.37 -8.63
C GLN A 148 5.13 20.97 -8.05
N ARG A 149 6.17 20.14 -8.23
CA ARG A 149 6.23 18.78 -7.69
C ARG A 149 7.55 18.55 -6.97
N GLY A 150 7.50 17.77 -5.90
CA GLY A 150 8.68 17.41 -5.12
C GLY A 150 8.46 16.08 -4.37
N GLU A 151 9.48 15.64 -3.69
CA GLU A 151 9.42 14.48 -2.79
C GLU A 151 9.82 14.93 -1.37
N LEU A 152 9.14 14.37 -0.37
CA LEU A 152 9.40 14.62 1.04
C LEU A 152 9.52 13.27 1.76
N THR A 153 10.49 13.18 2.65
CA THR A 153 10.60 12.05 3.59
C THR A 153 10.06 12.45 4.95
N VAL A 154 9.01 11.80 5.39
CA VAL A 154 8.35 12.06 6.69
C VAL A 154 8.71 10.93 7.64
N PRO A 155 9.26 11.22 8.83
CA PRO A 155 9.47 10.21 9.86
C PRO A 155 8.12 9.61 10.29
N ASP A 156 8.00 8.28 10.22
CA ASP A 156 6.86 7.59 10.82
C ASP A 156 7.23 7.15 12.24
N LEU A 157 6.56 7.75 13.23
CA LEU A 157 6.81 7.47 14.64
C LEU A 157 6.24 6.11 15.09
N GLU A 158 5.28 5.55 14.35
CA GLU A 158 4.64 4.28 14.69
C GLU A 158 5.34 3.07 14.07
N MET A 159 5.78 3.20 12.81
CA MET A 159 6.35 2.07 12.05
C MET A 159 7.88 2.02 12.04
N ASN A 160 8.57 2.96 12.69
CA ASN A 160 10.04 3.07 12.70
C ASN A 160 10.70 3.06 11.31
N SER A 161 9.93 3.37 10.26
CA SER A 161 10.42 3.51 8.89
C SER A 161 9.88 4.79 8.26
N PRO A 162 10.72 5.59 7.58
CA PRO A 162 10.27 6.85 7.00
C PRO A 162 9.29 6.62 5.84
N ARG A 163 8.22 7.42 5.79
CA ARG A 163 7.31 7.48 4.64
C ARG A 163 7.87 8.39 3.56
N ARG A 164 7.73 7.97 2.33
CA ARG A 164 8.09 8.75 1.14
C ARG A 164 6.83 9.36 0.54
N MET A 165 6.75 10.69 0.53
CA MET A 165 5.59 11.42 0.04
C MET A 165 5.94 12.11 -1.27
N GLN A 166 5.10 11.95 -2.28
CA GLN A 166 5.12 12.82 -3.45
C GLN A 166 4.27 14.05 -3.16
N ILE A 167 4.84 15.23 -3.37
CA ILE A 167 4.15 16.50 -3.15
C ILE A 167 3.78 17.10 -4.50
N SER A 168 2.58 17.66 -4.57
CA SER A 168 2.13 18.46 -5.70
C SER A 168 1.48 19.75 -5.17
N ALA A 169 2.00 20.90 -5.52
CA ALA A 169 1.46 22.19 -5.12
C ALA A 169 0.90 22.94 -6.33
N VAL A 170 -0.30 23.49 -6.19
CA VAL A 170 -1.02 24.24 -7.22
C VAL A 170 -1.49 25.56 -6.66
N ALA A 171 -1.23 26.66 -7.39
CA ALA A 171 -1.68 27.98 -6.99
C ALA A 171 -3.22 28.12 -7.07
N VAL A 172 -3.81 28.67 -6.02
CA VAL A 172 -5.22 29.07 -5.98
C VAL A 172 -5.31 30.53 -6.42
N LYS A 173 -6.15 30.81 -7.41
CA LYS A 173 -6.36 32.15 -7.96
C LYS A 173 -7.80 32.61 -7.71
N ASN A 174 -7.96 33.90 -7.44
CA ASN A 174 -9.28 34.54 -7.37
C ASN A 174 -9.84 34.84 -8.77
N GLU A 175 -11.04 35.40 -8.84
CA GLU A 175 -11.70 35.82 -10.09
C GLU A 175 -10.88 36.85 -10.89
N ARG A 176 -9.96 37.56 -10.24
CA ARG A 176 -9.05 38.55 -10.87
C ARG A 176 -7.72 37.94 -11.30
N HIS A 177 -7.60 36.59 -11.28
CA HIS A 177 -6.38 35.83 -11.59
C HIS A 177 -5.19 36.14 -10.65
N GLU A 178 -5.42 36.74 -9.49
CA GLU A 178 -4.39 36.95 -8.48
C GLU A 178 -4.24 35.71 -7.62
N THR A 179 -2.99 35.31 -7.34
CA THR A 179 -2.72 34.16 -6.46
C THR A 179 -3.06 34.48 -5.01
N THR A 180 -4.02 33.78 -4.45
CA THR A 180 -4.48 33.96 -3.07
C THR A 180 -3.93 32.92 -2.11
N GLY A 181 -3.37 31.83 -2.64
CA GLY A 181 -2.83 30.73 -1.84
C GLY A 181 -2.37 29.57 -2.72
N ALA A 182 -2.07 28.46 -2.09
CA ALA A 182 -1.73 27.21 -2.78
C ALA A 182 -2.43 26.03 -2.10
N VAL A 183 -2.81 25.05 -2.92
CA VAL A 183 -3.21 23.71 -2.48
C VAL A 183 -2.00 22.79 -2.61
N VAL A 184 -1.68 22.07 -1.54
CA VAL A 184 -0.59 21.10 -1.49
C VAL A 184 -1.18 19.72 -1.24
N LEU A 185 -0.89 18.78 -2.12
CA LEU A 185 -1.29 17.38 -2.04
C LEU A 185 -0.07 16.53 -1.65
N PHE A 186 -0.27 15.60 -0.70
CA PHE A 186 0.73 14.66 -0.22
C PHE A 186 0.27 13.24 -0.54
N HIS A 187 0.90 12.62 -1.51
CA HIS A 187 0.62 11.25 -1.92
C HIS A 187 1.68 10.31 -1.37
N ASP A 188 1.27 9.26 -0.65
CA ASP A 188 2.19 8.28 -0.09
C ASP A 188 2.70 7.32 -1.19
N ILE A 189 3.97 7.45 -1.54
CA ILE A 189 4.65 6.61 -2.53
C ILE A 189 5.63 5.61 -1.90
N THR A 190 5.52 5.38 -0.59
CA THR A 190 6.47 4.53 0.16
C THR A 190 6.56 3.14 -0.44
N GLN A 191 5.40 2.49 -0.67
CA GLN A 191 5.37 1.14 -1.25
C GLN A 191 5.93 1.11 -2.68
N LEU A 192 5.62 2.13 -3.50
CA LEU A 192 6.13 2.24 -4.86
C LEU A 192 7.65 2.40 -4.87
N LYS A 193 8.19 3.27 -4.01
CA LYS A 193 9.64 3.47 -3.88
C LYS A 193 10.37 2.24 -3.35
N GLN A 194 9.80 1.56 -2.35
CA GLN A 194 10.35 0.31 -1.83
C GLN A 194 10.39 -0.77 -2.91
N ALA A 195 9.32 -0.93 -3.69
CA ALA A 195 9.30 -1.88 -4.80
C ALA A 195 10.37 -1.55 -5.86
N ASP A 196 10.55 -0.26 -6.17
CA ASP A 196 11.57 0.22 -7.14
C ASP A 196 12.99 0.01 -6.61
N GLU A 197 13.25 0.27 -5.32
CA GLU A 197 14.52 0.02 -4.66
C GLU A 197 14.86 -1.50 -4.66
N ILE A 198 13.92 -2.35 -4.27
CA ILE A 198 14.08 -3.82 -4.31
C ILE A 198 14.41 -4.28 -5.73
N ARG A 199 13.73 -3.73 -6.74
CA ARG A 199 13.98 -4.07 -8.15
C ARG A 199 15.38 -3.63 -8.62
N ARG A 200 15.82 -2.43 -8.25
CA ARG A 200 17.17 -1.94 -8.59
C ARG A 200 18.25 -2.76 -7.93
N ASP A 201 18.09 -3.05 -6.64
CA ASP A 201 19.03 -3.87 -5.89
C ASP A 201 19.11 -5.29 -6.46
N PHE A 202 17.98 -5.86 -6.87
CA PHE A 202 17.91 -7.14 -7.55
C PHE A 202 18.75 -7.15 -8.83
N VAL A 203 18.54 -6.20 -9.75
CA VAL A 203 19.30 -6.09 -11.01
C VAL A 203 20.79 -5.89 -10.76
N ALA A 204 21.15 -5.04 -9.80
CA ALA A 204 22.54 -4.82 -9.42
C ALA A 204 23.21 -6.10 -8.89
N ASN A 205 22.54 -6.81 -7.98
CA ASN A 205 23.03 -8.05 -7.39
C ASN A 205 23.17 -9.18 -8.44
N VAL A 206 22.18 -9.35 -9.33
CA VAL A 206 22.27 -10.29 -10.47
C VAL A 206 23.50 -9.99 -11.31
N SER A 207 23.70 -8.73 -11.68
CA SER A 207 24.86 -8.32 -12.50
C SER A 207 26.18 -8.62 -11.83
N HIS A 208 26.29 -8.42 -10.52
CA HIS A 208 27.50 -8.72 -9.75
C HIS A 208 27.74 -10.23 -9.61
N GLU A 209 26.70 -11.03 -9.31
CA GLU A 209 26.82 -12.47 -9.13
C GLU A 209 27.08 -13.23 -10.45
N LEU A 210 26.68 -12.67 -11.59
CA LEU A 210 27.03 -13.19 -12.93
C LEU A 210 28.44 -12.77 -13.35
N ARG A 211 28.85 -11.52 -13.11
CA ARG A 211 30.15 -10.98 -13.57
C ARG A 211 31.33 -11.73 -12.93
N THR A 212 31.25 -12.02 -11.64
CA THR A 212 32.37 -12.64 -10.91
C THR A 212 32.78 -14.01 -11.50
N PRO A 213 31.90 -15.04 -11.63
CA PRO A 213 32.27 -16.31 -12.23
C PRO A 213 32.68 -16.18 -13.69
N LEU A 214 32.05 -15.28 -14.45
CA LEU A 214 32.40 -15.04 -15.85
C LEU A 214 33.82 -14.47 -16.00
N SER A 215 34.22 -13.51 -15.17
CA SER A 215 35.58 -12.96 -15.18
C SER A 215 36.62 -14.04 -14.80
N ILE A 216 36.29 -14.94 -13.86
CA ILE A 216 37.16 -16.05 -13.48
C ILE A 216 37.32 -17.03 -14.65
N LEU A 217 36.22 -17.39 -15.32
CA LEU A 217 36.25 -18.25 -16.50
C LEU A 217 37.11 -17.64 -17.61
N SER A 218 36.90 -16.36 -17.93
CA SER A 218 37.67 -15.62 -18.95
C SER A 218 39.16 -15.61 -18.61
N GLY A 219 39.51 -15.30 -17.35
CA GLY A 219 40.92 -15.29 -16.93
C GLY A 219 41.62 -16.66 -17.07
N TYR A 220 40.93 -17.75 -16.71
CA TYR A 220 41.53 -19.10 -16.90
C TYR A 220 41.60 -19.48 -18.37
N ILE A 221 40.67 -19.07 -19.23
CA ILE A 221 40.76 -19.27 -20.67
C ILE A 221 41.98 -18.51 -21.24
N GLU A 222 42.17 -17.24 -20.85
CA GLU A 222 43.32 -16.43 -21.24
C GLU A 222 44.63 -17.10 -20.78
N THR A 223 44.70 -17.57 -19.53
CA THR A 223 45.87 -18.30 -19.00
C THR A 223 46.21 -19.54 -19.84
N LEU A 224 45.22 -20.35 -20.24
CA LEU A 224 45.44 -21.53 -21.08
C LEU A 224 45.79 -21.18 -22.52
N LEU A 225 45.39 -20.04 -23.04
CA LEU A 225 45.75 -19.56 -24.38
C LEU A 225 47.19 -19.02 -24.41
N ASP A 226 47.63 -18.40 -23.31
CA ASP A 226 48.97 -17.81 -23.20
C ASP A 226 50.06 -18.82 -22.87
N ASP A 227 49.69 -19.97 -22.23
CA ASP A 227 50.62 -21.05 -21.90
C ASP A 227 50.13 -22.40 -22.49
N PRO A 228 50.41 -22.68 -23.78
CA PRO A 228 50.01 -23.92 -24.44
C PRO A 228 50.71 -25.19 -23.88
N ASP A 229 51.82 -25.00 -23.17
CA ASP A 229 52.62 -26.11 -22.59
C ASP A 229 52.22 -26.42 -21.12
N THR A 230 51.07 -25.96 -20.68
CA THR A 230 50.51 -26.24 -19.34
C THR A 230 50.55 -27.74 -19.03
N SER A 231 51.04 -28.10 -17.86
CA SER A 231 51.12 -29.51 -17.46
C SER A 231 49.71 -30.16 -17.36
N PRO A 232 49.58 -31.47 -17.61
CA PRO A 232 48.31 -32.17 -17.51
C PRO A 232 47.64 -32.01 -16.14
N GLU A 233 48.41 -31.98 -15.06
CA GLU A 233 47.91 -31.81 -13.69
C GLU A 233 47.33 -30.39 -13.47
N GLU A 234 48.02 -29.34 -13.96
CA GLU A 234 47.58 -27.97 -13.85
C GLU A 234 46.36 -27.71 -14.77
N LEU A 235 46.36 -28.28 -15.98
CA LEU A 235 45.20 -28.23 -16.87
C LEU A 235 43.98 -28.86 -16.22
N ALA A 236 44.09 -30.04 -15.61
CA ALA A 236 42.99 -30.69 -14.92
C ALA A 236 42.47 -29.84 -13.78
N ARG A 237 43.32 -29.20 -12.99
CA ARG A 237 42.95 -28.28 -11.91
C ARG A 237 42.20 -27.04 -12.44
N ILE A 238 42.70 -26.40 -13.50
CA ILE A 238 42.06 -25.26 -14.14
C ILE A 238 40.68 -25.64 -14.64
N LEU A 239 40.55 -26.74 -15.38
CA LEU A 239 39.28 -27.24 -15.89
C LEU A 239 38.28 -27.55 -14.77
N GLU A 240 38.74 -28.11 -13.63
CA GLU A 240 37.86 -28.33 -12.46
C GLU A 240 37.35 -27.03 -11.85
N VAL A 241 38.20 -25.99 -11.76
CA VAL A 241 37.77 -24.67 -11.30
C VAL A 241 36.77 -24.06 -12.28
N MET A 242 37.05 -24.10 -13.57
CA MET A 242 36.15 -23.61 -14.61
C MET A 242 34.80 -24.32 -14.57
N LYS A 243 34.81 -25.65 -14.48
CA LYS A 243 33.56 -26.44 -14.35
C LYS A 243 32.75 -26.02 -13.14
N ARG A 244 33.36 -25.86 -11.98
CA ARG A 244 32.67 -25.40 -10.75
C ARG A 244 32.01 -24.05 -10.93
N HIS A 245 32.69 -23.09 -11.61
CA HIS A 245 32.12 -21.76 -11.87
C HIS A 245 31.00 -21.78 -12.92
N SER A 246 31.12 -22.66 -13.94
CA SER A 246 30.07 -22.89 -14.93
C SER A 246 28.83 -23.53 -14.30
N ASP A 247 29.01 -24.58 -13.48
CA ASP A 247 27.90 -25.24 -12.77
C ASP A 247 27.16 -24.23 -11.85
N ARG A 248 27.93 -23.37 -11.17
CA ARG A 248 27.37 -22.31 -10.34
C ARG A 248 26.56 -21.28 -11.14
N LEU A 249 27.03 -20.88 -12.34
CA LEU A 249 26.28 -20.01 -13.24
C LEU A 249 24.96 -20.65 -13.67
N GLY A 250 24.98 -21.95 -14.00
CA GLY A 250 23.77 -22.71 -14.31
C GLY A 250 22.72 -22.61 -13.19
N VAL A 251 23.14 -22.96 -11.96
CA VAL A 251 22.23 -22.86 -10.78
C VAL A 251 21.70 -21.45 -10.58
N LEU A 252 22.54 -20.41 -10.76
CA LEU A 252 22.08 -19.02 -10.61
C LEU A 252 21.03 -18.66 -11.66
N VAL A 253 21.22 -19.08 -12.92
CA VAL A 253 20.25 -18.83 -13.99
C VAL A 253 18.94 -19.56 -13.73
N ASP A 254 19.00 -20.83 -13.30
CA ASP A 254 17.82 -21.62 -12.95
C ASP A 254 17.04 -20.97 -11.79
N ASP A 255 17.71 -20.55 -10.72
CA ASP A 255 17.10 -19.83 -9.60
C ASP A 255 16.41 -18.53 -10.06
N LEU A 256 17.04 -17.77 -10.97
CA LEU A 256 16.47 -16.53 -11.53
C LEU A 256 15.24 -16.81 -12.39
N LEU A 257 15.24 -17.88 -13.19
CA LEU A 257 14.09 -18.28 -14.00
C LEU A 257 12.92 -18.73 -13.12
N ILE A 258 13.20 -19.52 -12.08
CA ILE A 258 12.17 -19.90 -11.10
C ILE A 258 11.57 -18.66 -10.45
N LEU A 259 12.41 -17.74 -9.98
CA LEU A 259 11.94 -16.51 -9.33
C LEU A 259 11.09 -15.66 -10.28
N ALA A 260 11.52 -15.50 -11.55
CA ALA A 260 10.78 -14.78 -12.56
C ALA A 260 9.40 -15.41 -12.86
N GLN A 261 9.32 -16.75 -12.90
CA GLN A 261 8.06 -17.48 -13.06
C GLN A 261 7.12 -17.26 -11.86
N LEU A 262 7.66 -17.31 -10.65
CA LEU A 262 6.91 -17.11 -9.41
C LEU A 262 6.39 -15.68 -9.28
N GLU A 263 7.11 -14.68 -9.79
CA GLU A 263 6.74 -13.25 -9.74
C GLU A 263 5.86 -12.80 -10.90
N SER A 264 5.58 -13.68 -11.85
CA SER A 264 4.69 -13.35 -12.97
C SER A 264 3.28 -13.01 -12.47
N THR A 265 2.57 -12.15 -13.20
CA THR A 265 1.22 -11.68 -12.85
C THR A 265 0.19 -12.82 -12.76
N ASN A 266 0.51 -13.97 -13.31
CA ASN A 266 -0.36 -15.16 -13.33
C ASN A 266 0.49 -16.43 -13.20
N PRO A 267 1.03 -16.72 -12.01
CA PRO A 267 1.84 -17.91 -11.81
C PRO A 267 0.95 -19.14 -11.92
N ASN A 268 1.23 -19.99 -12.92
CA ASN A 268 0.53 -21.24 -13.12
C ASN A 268 0.92 -22.25 -12.04
N LEU A 269 0.16 -22.28 -10.94
CA LEU A 269 0.28 -23.34 -9.93
C LEU A 269 -0.65 -24.49 -10.29
N HIS A 270 -0.11 -25.70 -10.31
CA HIS A 270 -0.87 -26.92 -10.54
C HIS A 270 -1.19 -27.60 -9.22
N PHE A 271 -2.25 -27.15 -8.54
CA PHE A 271 -2.66 -27.71 -7.27
C PHE A 271 -3.18 -29.15 -7.42
N SER A 272 -2.60 -30.07 -6.69
CA SER A 272 -3.02 -31.47 -6.57
C SER A 272 -3.06 -31.89 -5.09
N GLU A 273 -3.62 -33.06 -4.79
CA GLU A 273 -3.56 -33.66 -3.48
C GLU A 273 -2.21 -34.39 -3.33
N VAL A 274 -1.31 -33.83 -2.52
CA VAL A 274 0.06 -34.31 -2.31
C VAL A 274 0.15 -35.09 -1.00
N ARG A 275 0.73 -36.30 -1.11
CA ARG A 275 1.06 -37.13 0.04
C ARG A 275 2.51 -36.85 0.47
N LEU A 276 2.66 -36.11 1.56
CA LEU A 276 3.98 -35.68 2.05
C LEU A 276 4.93 -36.83 2.37
N SER A 277 4.41 -37.99 2.77
CA SER A 277 5.24 -39.19 3.04
C SER A 277 5.93 -39.70 1.77
N GLU A 278 5.25 -39.67 0.63
CA GLU A 278 5.81 -40.10 -0.64
C GLU A 278 6.83 -39.07 -1.16
N LEU A 279 6.50 -37.81 -1.06
CA LEU A 279 7.39 -36.69 -1.43
C LEU A 279 8.70 -36.71 -0.60
N PHE A 280 8.62 -36.86 0.71
CA PHE A 280 9.79 -36.94 1.58
C PHE A 280 10.65 -38.18 1.27
N ALA A 281 10.02 -39.35 1.07
CA ALA A 281 10.73 -40.56 0.71
C ALA A 281 11.44 -40.44 -0.64
N ALA A 282 10.83 -39.79 -1.63
CA ALA A 282 11.44 -39.54 -2.93
C ALA A 282 12.67 -38.65 -2.79
N ILE A 283 12.54 -37.50 -2.14
CA ILE A 283 13.63 -36.54 -2.04
C ILE A 283 14.81 -37.05 -1.21
N VAL A 284 14.56 -37.79 -0.12
CA VAL A 284 15.66 -38.39 0.69
C VAL A 284 16.41 -39.44 -0.10
N ARG A 285 15.72 -40.22 -0.93
CA ARG A 285 16.34 -41.20 -1.83
C ARG A 285 17.23 -40.52 -2.87
N ASP A 286 16.79 -39.45 -3.47
CA ASP A 286 17.55 -38.68 -4.47
C ASP A 286 18.82 -38.06 -3.86
N TRP A 287 18.77 -37.69 -2.59
CA TRP A 287 19.87 -37.07 -1.87
C TRP A 287 20.76 -38.05 -1.09
N ALA A 288 20.43 -39.34 -1.04
CA ALA A 288 21.11 -40.35 -0.23
C ALA A 288 22.64 -40.39 -0.48
N ARG A 289 23.07 -40.25 -1.75
CA ARG A 289 24.48 -40.22 -2.12
C ARG A 289 25.19 -39.00 -1.51
N LYS A 290 24.60 -37.79 -1.64
CA LYS A 290 25.17 -36.54 -1.10
C LYS A 290 25.31 -36.59 0.43
N PHE A 291 24.31 -37.16 1.11
CA PHE A 291 24.34 -37.33 2.56
C PHE A 291 25.46 -38.32 2.98
N SER A 292 25.60 -39.42 2.26
CA SER A 292 26.64 -40.40 2.52
C SER A 292 28.05 -39.83 2.30
N GLU A 293 28.28 -39.11 1.22
CA GLU A 293 29.57 -38.44 0.91
C GLU A 293 30.00 -37.50 2.05
N LYS A 294 29.05 -36.78 2.67
CA LYS A 294 29.32 -35.88 3.80
C LYS A 294 29.14 -36.53 5.17
N LYS A 295 28.83 -37.84 5.22
CA LYS A 295 28.60 -38.65 6.44
C LYS A 295 27.49 -38.07 7.33
N LEU A 296 26.43 -37.50 6.73
CA LEU A 296 25.29 -36.93 7.46
C LEU A 296 24.26 -38.01 7.78
N SER A 297 23.71 -37.99 9.00
CA SER A 297 22.56 -38.80 9.35
C SER A 297 21.28 -38.02 9.00
N VAL A 298 20.27 -38.68 8.43
CA VAL A 298 19.00 -38.07 8.05
C VAL A 298 17.87 -38.80 8.76
N ASP A 299 17.12 -38.05 9.57
CA ASP A 299 15.93 -38.52 10.28
C ASP A 299 14.69 -37.95 9.61
N VAL A 300 13.70 -38.80 9.28
CA VAL A 300 12.40 -38.38 8.73
C VAL A 300 11.31 -38.73 9.72
N THR A 301 10.55 -37.73 10.11
CA THR A 301 9.43 -37.89 11.03
C THR A 301 8.16 -37.25 10.44
N ILE A 302 7.18 -38.07 10.17
CA ILE A 302 5.89 -37.62 9.62
C ILE A 302 4.80 -38.05 10.59
N ALA A 303 3.91 -37.13 10.97
CA ALA A 303 2.80 -37.45 11.85
C ALA A 303 1.90 -38.53 11.18
N PRO A 304 1.46 -39.58 11.92
CA PRO A 304 0.76 -40.72 11.33
C PRO A 304 -0.55 -40.38 10.61
N GLU A 305 -1.25 -39.33 11.03
CA GLU A 305 -2.57 -38.94 10.53
C GLU A 305 -2.54 -37.64 9.73
N LEU A 306 -1.42 -37.40 9.01
CA LEU A 306 -1.32 -36.20 8.21
C LEU A 306 -2.27 -36.24 7.02
N PRO A 307 -3.15 -35.25 6.84
CA PRO A 307 -4.03 -35.19 5.66
C PRO A 307 -3.24 -34.98 4.38
N LEU A 308 -3.87 -35.30 3.25
CA LEU A 308 -3.36 -34.87 1.94
C LEU A 308 -3.31 -33.33 1.91
N VAL A 309 -2.22 -32.79 1.38
CA VAL A 309 -2.04 -31.33 1.28
C VAL A 309 -2.38 -30.90 -0.15
N ARG A 310 -3.28 -29.96 -0.27
CA ARG A 310 -3.58 -29.37 -1.57
C ARG A 310 -2.50 -28.36 -1.96
N ALA A 311 -1.55 -28.79 -2.78
CA ALA A 311 -0.39 -27.99 -3.15
C ALA A 311 0.10 -28.34 -4.57
N ASP A 312 1.00 -27.52 -5.10
CA ASP A 312 1.77 -27.86 -6.29
C ASP A 312 2.96 -28.71 -5.86
N GLU A 313 2.95 -29.99 -6.25
CA GLU A 313 3.96 -30.97 -5.87
C GLU A 313 5.36 -30.56 -6.35
N THR A 314 5.49 -30.02 -7.56
CA THR A 314 6.77 -29.55 -8.11
C THR A 314 7.33 -28.41 -7.24
N ARG A 315 6.49 -27.47 -6.83
CA ARG A 315 6.90 -26.37 -5.97
C ARG A 315 7.22 -26.82 -4.55
N LEU A 316 6.51 -27.81 -4.01
CA LEU A 316 6.90 -28.41 -2.73
C LEU A 316 8.25 -29.13 -2.81
N HIS A 317 8.52 -29.80 -3.94
CA HIS A 317 9.83 -30.40 -4.18
C HIS A 317 10.94 -29.34 -4.21
N GLU A 318 10.72 -28.19 -4.86
CA GLU A 318 11.65 -27.06 -4.87
C GLU A 318 11.91 -26.50 -3.47
N ILE A 319 10.87 -26.38 -2.62
CA ILE A 319 11.04 -25.99 -1.22
C ILE A 319 12.02 -26.95 -0.52
N LEU A 320 11.72 -28.23 -0.55
CA LEU A 320 12.52 -29.23 0.16
C LEU A 320 13.93 -29.31 -0.40
N TYR A 321 14.09 -29.20 -1.73
CA TYR A 321 15.41 -29.17 -2.38
C TYR A 321 16.26 -28.01 -1.85
N ASN A 322 15.72 -26.80 -1.83
CA ASN A 322 16.43 -25.60 -1.34
C ASN A 322 16.79 -25.71 0.15
N LEU A 323 15.87 -26.24 0.96
CA LEU A 323 16.10 -26.40 2.40
C LEU A 323 17.17 -27.48 2.67
N LEU A 324 17.13 -28.61 1.95
CA LEU A 324 18.13 -29.67 2.08
C LEU A 324 19.50 -29.27 1.55
N ASP A 325 19.55 -28.50 0.46
CA ASP A 325 20.82 -27.98 -0.06
C ASP A 325 21.50 -27.05 0.95
N ASN A 326 20.73 -26.18 1.58
CA ASN A 326 21.24 -25.34 2.66
C ASN A 326 21.69 -26.19 3.88
N ALA A 327 20.86 -27.12 4.33
CA ALA A 327 21.22 -28.01 5.44
C ALA A 327 22.49 -28.83 5.14
N LEU A 328 22.63 -29.35 3.91
CA LEU A 328 23.84 -30.05 3.48
C LEU A 328 25.05 -29.12 3.47
N LYS A 329 24.95 -27.93 2.88
CA LYS A 329 26.05 -26.97 2.74
C LYS A 329 26.59 -26.52 4.09
N TYR A 330 25.72 -26.20 5.02
CA TYR A 330 26.09 -25.57 6.30
C TYR A 330 26.27 -26.55 7.47
N SER A 331 25.89 -27.82 7.33
CA SER A 331 26.21 -28.87 8.33
C SER A 331 27.67 -29.26 8.31
N HIS A 332 28.19 -29.62 9.45
CA HIS A 332 29.49 -30.27 9.56
C HIS A 332 29.45 -31.75 9.13
N ALA A 333 30.58 -32.31 8.71
CA ALA A 333 30.68 -33.75 8.44
C ALA A 333 30.32 -34.54 9.72
N GLY A 334 29.50 -35.58 9.58
CA GLY A 334 28.99 -36.37 10.71
C GLY A 334 27.80 -35.72 11.45
N GLY A 335 27.30 -34.58 10.97
CA GLY A 335 26.11 -33.91 11.51
C GLY A 335 24.80 -34.64 11.23
N ARG A 336 23.70 -34.02 11.64
CA ARG A 336 22.35 -34.57 11.49
C ARG A 336 21.44 -33.57 10.79
N ILE A 337 20.62 -34.11 9.87
CA ILE A 337 19.50 -33.37 9.24
C ILE A 337 18.21 -34.08 9.64
N ARG A 338 17.21 -33.31 10.04
CA ARG A 338 15.90 -33.82 10.37
C ARG A 338 14.82 -33.16 9.50
N LEU A 339 14.03 -33.99 8.83
CA LEU A 339 12.85 -33.58 8.09
C LEU A 339 11.63 -33.97 8.90
N GLN A 340 10.72 -33.01 9.11
CA GLN A 340 9.48 -33.30 9.85
C GLN A 340 8.29 -32.68 9.12
N ALA A 341 7.16 -33.40 9.16
CA ALA A 341 5.88 -32.89 8.74
C ALA A 341 4.85 -33.17 9.82
N GLN A 342 4.14 -32.15 10.26
CA GLN A 342 3.11 -32.25 11.28
C GLN A 342 1.96 -31.25 11.02
N GLN A 343 0.79 -31.58 11.51
CA GLN A 343 -0.32 -30.63 11.51
C GLN A 343 -0.33 -29.80 12.80
N ARG A 344 -0.51 -28.49 12.65
CA ARG A 344 -0.65 -27.54 13.74
C ARG A 344 -1.90 -26.68 13.50
N GLY A 345 -3.02 -27.08 14.08
CA GLY A 345 -4.32 -26.45 13.83
C GLY A 345 -4.77 -26.67 12.37
N ASP A 346 -5.02 -25.59 11.66
CA ASP A 346 -5.42 -25.56 10.24
C ASP A 346 -4.24 -25.48 9.27
N GLN A 347 -3.01 -25.63 9.78
CA GLN A 347 -1.78 -25.56 8.99
C GLN A 347 -1.01 -26.86 9.04
N ILE A 348 -0.36 -27.18 7.92
CA ILE A 348 0.70 -28.18 7.83
C ILE A 348 2.03 -27.48 7.99
N VAL A 349 2.87 -27.97 8.87
CA VAL A 349 4.22 -27.46 9.12
C VAL A 349 5.23 -28.47 8.57
N LEU A 350 5.94 -28.06 7.53
CA LEU A 350 7.12 -28.76 7.02
C LEU A 350 8.35 -28.13 7.66
N SER A 351 9.24 -28.91 8.25
CA SER A 351 10.45 -28.39 8.84
C SER A 351 11.68 -29.19 8.41
N VAL A 352 12.77 -28.46 8.16
CA VAL A 352 14.10 -29.00 7.96
C VAL A 352 15.01 -28.40 9.01
N SER A 353 15.62 -29.26 9.83
CA SER A 353 16.56 -28.88 10.87
C SER A 353 17.94 -29.48 10.59
N ASP A 354 18.97 -28.72 10.81
CA ASP A 354 20.37 -29.15 10.70
C ASP A 354 21.14 -28.89 12.00
N THR A 355 22.28 -29.57 12.17
CA THR A 355 23.23 -29.34 13.27
C THR A 355 24.48 -28.61 12.76
N GLY A 356 24.30 -27.61 11.94
CA GLY A 356 25.36 -26.85 11.32
C GLY A 356 25.85 -25.65 12.13
N VAL A 357 26.45 -24.71 11.41
CA VAL A 357 27.07 -23.50 12.00
C VAL A 357 26.10 -22.58 12.69
N GLY A 358 24.80 -22.66 12.37
CA GLY A 358 23.78 -21.76 12.88
C GLY A 358 23.88 -20.34 12.29
N ILE A 359 22.94 -19.50 12.67
CA ILE A 359 22.75 -18.13 12.18
C ILE A 359 22.64 -17.19 13.37
N SER A 360 23.23 -16.01 13.30
CA SER A 360 23.13 -15.01 14.36
C SER A 360 21.72 -14.42 14.44
N GLU A 361 21.29 -13.94 15.61
CA GLU A 361 19.99 -13.30 15.81
C GLU A 361 19.83 -12.06 14.92
N ALA A 362 20.89 -11.32 14.66
CA ALA A 362 20.89 -10.14 13.80
C ALA A 362 20.63 -10.47 12.32
N ASP A 363 21.05 -11.66 11.87
CA ASP A 363 20.90 -12.10 10.48
C ASP A 363 19.54 -12.79 10.21
N LEU A 364 18.95 -13.44 11.23
CA LEU A 364 17.72 -14.23 11.10
C LEU A 364 16.56 -13.52 10.36
N PRO A 365 16.24 -12.24 10.60
CA PRO A 365 15.18 -11.56 9.88
C PRO A 365 15.44 -11.42 8.38
N ARG A 366 16.71 -11.47 7.97
CA ARG A 366 17.19 -11.16 6.63
C ARG A 366 17.46 -12.37 5.74
N ILE A 367 17.55 -13.58 6.30
CA ILE A 367 17.93 -14.78 5.53
C ILE A 367 16.99 -15.11 4.37
N PHE A 368 15.76 -14.58 4.38
CA PHE A 368 14.77 -14.72 3.31
C PHE A 368 14.81 -13.57 2.29
N GLU A 369 15.73 -12.60 2.45
CA GLU A 369 15.99 -11.57 1.45
C GLU A 369 16.76 -12.15 0.28
N ARG A 370 16.54 -11.64 -0.94
CA ARG A 370 17.24 -12.08 -2.15
C ARG A 370 18.72 -11.72 -2.06
N PHE A 371 19.58 -12.65 -2.44
CA PHE A 371 21.06 -12.52 -2.43
C PHE A 371 21.66 -12.29 -1.05
N TYR A 372 20.85 -12.39 0.03
CA TYR A 372 21.37 -12.24 1.38
C TYR A 372 22.25 -13.44 1.78
N ARG A 373 23.35 -13.16 2.45
CA ARG A 373 24.30 -14.15 2.95
C ARG A 373 24.96 -13.61 4.21
N THR A 374 25.02 -14.43 5.25
CA THR A 374 25.66 -14.09 6.54
C THR A 374 27.18 -13.94 6.42
N ASP A 375 27.82 -14.75 5.57
CA ASP A 375 29.24 -14.66 5.23
C ASP A 375 29.43 -14.80 3.72
N LYS A 376 29.76 -13.70 3.06
CA LYS A 376 29.91 -13.63 1.61
C LYS A 376 31.06 -14.46 1.08
N ALA A 377 32.16 -14.58 1.83
CA ALA A 377 33.36 -15.30 1.39
C ALA A 377 33.11 -16.81 1.45
N ARG A 378 32.73 -17.33 2.61
CA ARG A 378 32.49 -18.76 2.84
C ARG A 378 31.33 -19.30 1.99
N SER A 379 30.27 -18.53 1.83
CA SER A 379 29.12 -18.92 1.01
C SER A 379 29.44 -18.96 -0.49
N ARG A 380 30.44 -18.18 -0.97
CA ARG A 380 30.91 -18.26 -2.35
C ARG A 380 31.67 -19.57 -2.61
N GLU A 381 32.49 -20.01 -1.68
CA GLU A 381 33.20 -21.30 -1.77
C GLU A 381 32.22 -22.46 -1.76
N LEU A 382 31.14 -22.39 -1.00
CA LEU A 382 30.12 -23.43 -0.91
C LEU A 382 29.08 -23.37 -2.06
N GLY A 383 29.23 -22.46 -3.03
CA GLY A 383 28.39 -22.38 -4.23
C GLY A 383 26.95 -21.90 -3.98
N GLY A 384 26.71 -21.16 -2.90
CA GLY A 384 25.37 -20.58 -2.66
C GLY A 384 25.06 -19.41 -3.59
N THR A 385 23.82 -19.28 -4.07
CA THR A 385 23.32 -18.16 -4.87
C THR A 385 22.76 -17.03 -3.99
N GLY A 386 22.28 -17.37 -2.78
CA GLY A 386 21.54 -16.48 -1.90
C GLY A 386 20.07 -16.28 -2.34
N LEU A 387 19.59 -17.09 -3.29
CA LEU A 387 18.20 -17.04 -3.78
C LEU A 387 17.33 -18.16 -3.18
N GLY A 388 17.90 -19.29 -2.78
CA GLY A 388 17.14 -20.47 -2.38
C GLY A 388 16.11 -20.23 -1.27
N LEU A 389 16.46 -19.54 -0.17
CA LEU A 389 15.50 -19.23 0.90
C LEU A 389 14.45 -18.19 0.48
N SER A 390 14.78 -17.27 -0.41
CA SER A 390 13.79 -16.33 -0.96
C SER A 390 12.80 -17.05 -1.89
N ILE A 391 13.23 -18.04 -2.64
CA ILE A 391 12.37 -18.93 -3.44
C ILE A 391 11.44 -19.73 -2.51
N VAL A 392 11.95 -20.32 -1.42
CA VAL A 392 11.14 -21.03 -0.42
C VAL A 392 10.04 -20.12 0.14
N LYS A 393 10.39 -18.91 0.55
CA LYS A 393 9.43 -17.91 1.06
C LYS A 393 8.34 -17.59 0.02
N HIS A 394 8.75 -17.34 -1.22
CA HIS A 394 7.82 -16.97 -2.29
C HIS A 394 6.85 -18.11 -2.61
N ILE A 395 7.35 -19.34 -2.74
CA ILE A 395 6.50 -20.53 -2.96
C ILE A 395 5.52 -20.71 -1.79
N ALA A 396 5.96 -20.57 -0.54
CA ALA A 396 5.09 -20.67 0.63
C ALA A 396 3.97 -19.62 0.58
N GLN A 397 4.29 -18.38 0.25
CA GLN A 397 3.32 -17.28 0.09
C GLN A 397 2.30 -17.55 -1.01
N MET A 398 2.72 -18.09 -2.15
CA MET A 398 1.83 -18.46 -3.25
C MET A 398 0.83 -19.57 -2.85
N HIS A 399 1.21 -20.43 -1.92
CA HIS A 399 0.32 -21.44 -1.33
C HIS A 399 -0.54 -20.88 -0.18
N GLY A 400 -0.50 -19.54 0.09
CA GLY A 400 -1.20 -18.92 1.21
C GLY A 400 -0.57 -19.19 2.57
N GLY A 401 0.67 -19.64 2.57
CA GLY A 401 1.45 -19.98 3.75
C GLY A 401 2.49 -18.93 4.14
N SER A 402 3.38 -19.32 5.05
CA SER A 402 4.48 -18.49 5.55
C SER A 402 5.71 -19.33 5.87
N VAL A 403 6.82 -18.67 6.18
CA VAL A 403 8.07 -19.31 6.59
C VAL A 403 8.53 -18.75 7.94
N GLU A 404 9.14 -19.62 8.75
CA GLU A 404 9.75 -19.28 10.03
C GLU A 404 11.16 -19.85 10.09
N ALA A 405 12.06 -19.18 10.80
CA ALA A 405 13.40 -19.66 11.06
C ALA A 405 13.74 -19.55 12.54
N GLU A 406 14.40 -20.56 13.04
CA GLU A 406 14.95 -20.61 14.38
C GLU A 406 16.38 -21.14 14.32
N SER A 407 17.32 -20.42 14.89
CA SER A 407 18.72 -20.79 14.80
C SER A 407 19.52 -20.25 15.98
N GLU A 408 20.54 -20.99 16.38
CA GLU A 408 21.50 -20.58 17.38
C GLU A 408 22.93 -20.87 16.85
N PRO A 409 23.84 -19.89 16.87
CA PRO A 409 25.22 -20.11 16.42
C PRO A 409 25.87 -21.33 17.09
N GLY A 410 26.42 -22.23 16.27
CA GLY A 410 27.07 -23.47 16.72
C GLY A 410 26.11 -24.62 17.07
N ARG A 411 24.80 -24.42 17.04
CA ARG A 411 23.80 -25.47 17.32
C ARG A 411 23.01 -25.92 16.10
N GLY A 412 22.96 -25.07 15.07
CA GLY A 412 22.30 -25.39 13.82
C GLY A 412 21.08 -24.51 13.57
N THR A 413 20.32 -24.84 12.52
CA THR A 413 19.19 -24.06 12.03
C THR A 413 17.97 -24.95 11.80
N THR A 414 16.80 -24.42 12.09
CA THR A 414 15.50 -25.01 11.74
C THR A 414 14.70 -24.02 10.92
N ILE A 415 14.37 -24.40 9.68
CA ILE A 415 13.45 -23.65 8.83
C ILE A 415 12.12 -24.38 8.80
N ARG A 416 11.03 -23.64 9.02
CA ARG A 416 9.66 -24.14 8.97
C ARG A 416 8.91 -23.47 7.84
N VAL A 417 8.17 -24.25 7.08
CA VAL A 417 7.24 -23.80 6.05
C VAL A 417 5.83 -24.17 6.52
N LEU A 418 4.99 -23.18 6.69
CA LEU A 418 3.63 -23.33 7.16
C LEU A 418 2.69 -23.20 5.95
N LEU A 419 1.88 -24.21 5.69
CA LEU A 419 0.95 -24.26 4.56
C LEU A 419 -0.47 -24.50 5.09
N PRO A 420 -1.52 -23.86 4.55
CA PRO A 420 -2.89 -24.13 4.95
C PRO A 420 -3.30 -25.54 4.49
N VAL A 421 -4.00 -26.30 5.34
CA VAL A 421 -4.51 -27.65 5.02
C VAL A 421 -5.41 -27.63 3.78
N SER A 422 -6.24 -26.60 3.63
CA SER A 422 -7.23 -26.49 2.54
C SER A 422 -6.70 -25.87 1.24
N GLY A 423 -5.45 -25.45 1.19
CA GLY A 423 -4.85 -24.77 0.02
C GLY A 423 -5.36 -23.33 -0.20
N ALA A 424 -4.61 -22.51 -0.94
CA ALA A 424 -4.93 -21.10 -1.22
C ALA A 424 -6.23 -20.85 -2.02
N GLY A 425 -6.95 -21.88 -2.45
CA GLY A 425 -8.18 -21.78 -3.25
C GLY A 425 -9.48 -21.59 -2.45
N ALA A 426 -9.46 -21.55 -1.12
CA ALA A 426 -10.66 -21.49 -0.28
C ALA A 426 -11.02 -20.09 0.25
N ARG A 427 -10.38 -19.02 -0.21
CA ARG A 427 -10.92 -17.67 0.03
C ARG A 427 -12.05 -17.42 -0.95
N THR A 428 -13.27 -17.78 -0.58
CA THR A 428 -14.50 -17.21 -1.14
C THR A 428 -14.37 -15.68 -1.08
N PRO A 429 -14.63 -14.95 -2.19
CA PRO A 429 -14.71 -13.51 -2.10
C PRO A 429 -15.83 -13.18 -1.11
N VAL A 430 -15.50 -12.47 -0.04
CA VAL A 430 -16.47 -11.83 0.82
C VAL A 430 -17.19 -10.84 -0.06
N THR A 431 -18.42 -11.17 -0.46
CA THR A 431 -19.36 -10.26 -1.09
C THR A 431 -19.71 -9.23 -0.03
N GLU A 432 -19.07 -8.07 -0.07
CA GLU A 432 -19.57 -6.89 0.62
C GLU A 432 -20.86 -6.48 -0.09
N THR A 433 -21.98 -6.68 0.62
CA THR A 433 -23.29 -6.03 0.35
C THR A 433 -23.32 -4.65 0.97
#